data_18060882f37a99bc59d144502d311283
#
_entry.id   18060882f37a99bc59d144502d311283
#
_cell.length_a   1.000
_cell.length_b   1.000
_cell.length_c   1.000
_cell.angle_alpha   90.00
_cell.angle_beta   90.00
_cell.angle_gamma   90.00
#
_symmetry.space_group_name_H-M   'P 1'
#
loop_
_entity.id
_entity.type
_entity.pdbx_description
1 polymer ?
#
loop_
_entity_poly.entity_id
_entity_poly.type
_entity_poly.pdbx_seq_one_letter_code
_entity_poly.pdbx_strand_id
1 'polypeptide(L)'
;GKFEHANGGTLFLDEIESMPLHVQVHLLRVLQERAIERLGSNELIPLDLRVVAASKVDLRAAATRGTFREDLYYRLGVVVIDIPPLRERRQDIPLLFQHFVLVAAARYRREPPPPLMTPDQLNRLMMAEWPGNVRELRNAAERYVLVGETCGYDVEQMLSAGPDRPAMTLPEQLECLERGLIEQQLKINNGSIKDTMAALGLPRKTLYDKMKKYGLDRVDYK
;
A
#
# COMPACT_ATOMS: atom_id res chain seq x y z
N GLY A 1 -19.95 -25.32 -9.94
CA GLY A 1 -19.80 -23.92 -9.46
C GLY A 1 -18.58 -23.79 -8.55
N LYS A 2 -18.35 -22.55 -7.99
CA LYS A 2 -17.18 -22.33 -7.12
C LYS A 2 -17.22 -23.18 -5.84
N PHE A 3 -18.40 -23.45 -5.29
CA PHE A 3 -18.55 -24.33 -4.14
C PHE A 3 -18.11 -25.77 -4.46
N GLU A 4 -18.51 -26.28 -5.60
CA GLU A 4 -18.08 -27.62 -6.07
C GLU A 4 -16.56 -27.67 -6.27
N HIS A 5 -16.00 -26.59 -6.84
CA HIS A 5 -14.55 -26.51 -7.07
C HIS A 5 -13.75 -26.48 -5.77
N ALA A 6 -14.31 -25.87 -4.72
CA ALA A 6 -13.69 -25.77 -3.40
C ALA A 6 -13.95 -27.00 -2.51
N ASN A 7 -14.69 -28.01 -3.01
CA ASN A 7 -15.00 -29.21 -2.24
C ASN A 7 -13.73 -29.96 -1.84
N GLY A 8 -13.65 -30.38 -0.59
CA GLY A 8 -12.43 -30.94 0.02
C GLY A 8 -11.38 -29.90 0.43
N GLY A 9 -11.67 -28.61 0.29
CA GLY A 9 -10.74 -27.53 0.54
C GLY A 9 -11.31 -26.37 1.36
N THR A 10 -10.81 -25.16 1.08
CA THR A 10 -11.23 -23.93 1.77
C THR A 10 -11.80 -22.92 0.77
N LEU A 11 -13.01 -22.43 1.05
CA LEU A 11 -13.64 -21.33 0.33
C LEU A 11 -13.42 -20.02 1.10
N PHE A 12 -12.77 -19.05 0.47
CA PHE A 12 -12.61 -17.72 1.02
C PHE A 12 -13.63 -16.76 0.40
N LEU A 13 -14.40 -16.08 1.24
CA LEU A 13 -15.42 -15.10 0.87
C LEU A 13 -14.97 -13.71 1.32
N ASP A 14 -14.51 -12.91 0.38
CA ASP A 14 -14.10 -11.52 0.66
C ASP A 14 -15.28 -10.56 0.56
N GLU A 15 -15.23 -9.49 1.35
CA GLU A 15 -16.28 -8.46 1.42
C GLU A 15 -17.71 -9.04 1.57
N ILE A 16 -17.86 -9.98 2.52
CA ILE A 16 -19.15 -10.70 2.72
C ILE A 16 -20.32 -9.76 3.04
N GLU A 17 -20.04 -8.58 3.62
CA GLU A 17 -21.05 -7.54 3.91
C GLU A 17 -21.69 -6.95 2.66
N SER A 18 -21.02 -7.05 1.52
CA SER A 18 -21.51 -6.54 0.23
C SER A 18 -22.51 -7.50 -0.45
N MET A 19 -22.69 -8.69 0.12
CA MET A 19 -23.59 -9.70 -0.42
C MET A 19 -25.05 -9.29 -0.24
N PRO A 20 -25.90 -9.29 -1.31
CA PRO A 20 -27.31 -8.98 -1.20
C PRO A 20 -28.05 -9.97 -0.27
N LEU A 21 -29.06 -9.51 0.47
CA LEU A 21 -29.80 -10.33 1.46
C LEU A 21 -30.35 -11.63 0.88
N HIS A 22 -30.87 -11.62 -0.37
CA HIS A 22 -31.38 -12.83 -1.00
C HIS A 22 -30.27 -13.86 -1.27
N VAL A 23 -29.04 -13.42 -1.56
CA VAL A 23 -27.89 -14.31 -1.75
C VAL A 23 -27.40 -14.84 -0.41
N GLN A 24 -27.47 -14.04 0.67
CA GLN A 24 -27.15 -14.50 2.03
C GLN A 24 -28.04 -15.69 2.46
N VAL A 25 -29.33 -15.71 2.04
CA VAL A 25 -30.23 -16.87 2.28
C VAL A 25 -29.71 -18.15 1.62
N HIS A 26 -29.25 -18.05 0.38
CA HIS A 26 -28.66 -19.19 -0.33
C HIS A 26 -27.37 -19.67 0.32
N LEU A 27 -26.49 -18.73 0.70
CA LEU A 27 -25.26 -19.07 1.41
C LEU A 27 -25.55 -19.78 2.73
N LEU A 28 -26.50 -19.28 3.50
CA LEU A 28 -26.92 -19.90 4.76
C LEU A 28 -27.37 -21.36 4.56
N ARG A 29 -28.20 -21.62 3.55
CA ARG A 29 -28.65 -22.99 3.22
C ARG A 29 -27.47 -23.90 2.91
N VAL A 30 -26.54 -23.46 2.06
CA VAL A 30 -25.34 -24.22 1.71
C VAL A 30 -24.50 -24.56 2.94
N LEU A 31 -24.36 -23.59 3.87
CA LEU A 31 -23.60 -23.80 5.12
C LEU A 31 -24.32 -24.72 6.11
N GLN A 32 -25.65 -24.74 6.10
CA GLN A 32 -26.48 -25.61 6.99
C GLN A 32 -26.55 -27.04 6.47
N GLU A 33 -26.89 -27.17 5.19
CA GLU A 33 -27.17 -28.46 4.55
C GLU A 33 -25.91 -29.18 4.10
N ARG A 34 -24.78 -28.45 4.01
CA ARG A 34 -23.52 -28.94 3.45
C ARG A 34 -23.71 -29.58 2.08
N ALA A 35 -24.58 -29.04 1.27
CA ALA A 35 -24.90 -29.49 -0.06
C ALA A 35 -25.33 -28.33 -0.94
N ILE A 36 -25.22 -28.50 -2.24
CA ILE A 36 -25.70 -27.56 -3.26
C ILE A 36 -26.48 -28.31 -4.34
N GLU A 37 -27.38 -27.56 -4.99
CA GLU A 37 -28.03 -27.97 -6.21
C GLU A 37 -27.48 -27.19 -7.40
N ARG A 38 -27.29 -27.83 -8.52
CA ARG A 38 -26.97 -27.16 -9.78
C ARG A 38 -28.22 -26.50 -10.35
N LEU A 39 -28.05 -25.32 -10.96
CA LEU A 39 -29.13 -24.68 -11.70
C LEU A 39 -29.70 -25.65 -12.76
N GLY A 40 -31.01 -25.89 -12.68
CA GLY A 40 -31.72 -26.83 -13.60
C GLY A 40 -31.57 -28.30 -13.23
N SER A 41 -31.08 -28.63 -12.06
CA SER A 41 -31.02 -29.99 -11.52
C SER A 41 -31.50 -30.01 -10.07
N ASN A 42 -32.23 -31.04 -9.67
CA ASN A 42 -32.62 -31.28 -8.29
C ASN A 42 -31.66 -32.25 -7.56
N GLU A 43 -30.51 -32.49 -8.15
CA GLU A 43 -29.51 -33.38 -7.56
C GLU A 43 -28.70 -32.63 -6.50
N LEU A 44 -28.75 -33.13 -5.27
CA LEU A 44 -27.97 -32.62 -4.14
C LEU A 44 -26.52 -33.13 -4.24
N ILE A 45 -25.60 -32.22 -4.30
CA ILE A 45 -24.15 -32.45 -4.29
C ILE A 45 -23.62 -32.16 -2.90
N PRO A 46 -23.17 -33.20 -2.14
CA PRO A 46 -22.62 -32.95 -0.81
C PRO A 46 -21.30 -32.18 -0.89
N LEU A 47 -21.10 -31.29 0.10
CA LEU A 47 -19.92 -30.44 0.22
C LEU A 47 -19.21 -30.73 1.54
N ASP A 48 -17.92 -31.01 1.46
CA ASP A 48 -16.99 -30.99 2.58
C ASP A 48 -15.99 -29.86 2.38
N LEU A 49 -16.30 -28.68 2.91
CA LEU A 49 -15.45 -27.52 2.74
C LEU A 49 -15.38 -26.69 4.03
N ARG A 50 -14.23 -26.03 4.20
CA ARG A 50 -14.03 -24.99 5.20
C ARG A 50 -14.38 -23.63 4.59
N VAL A 51 -15.14 -22.81 5.33
CA VAL A 51 -15.43 -21.42 4.90
C VAL A 51 -14.66 -20.44 5.77
N VAL A 52 -14.03 -19.48 5.12
CA VAL A 52 -13.41 -18.31 5.75
C VAL A 52 -14.04 -17.08 5.11
N ALA A 53 -14.62 -16.21 5.91
CA ALA A 53 -15.23 -14.97 5.45
C ALA A 53 -14.44 -13.75 5.96
N ALA A 54 -14.28 -12.73 5.13
CA ALA A 54 -13.68 -11.46 5.50
C ALA A 54 -14.68 -10.32 5.33
N SER A 55 -14.65 -9.38 6.26
CA SER A 55 -15.48 -8.16 6.24
C SER A 55 -14.69 -6.97 6.73
N LYS A 56 -14.93 -5.81 6.14
CA LYS A 56 -14.38 -4.51 6.57
C LYS A 56 -15.28 -3.78 7.57
N VAL A 57 -16.46 -4.32 7.85
CA VAL A 57 -17.41 -3.76 8.81
C VAL A 57 -17.73 -4.78 9.91
N ASP A 58 -18.18 -4.29 11.05
CA ASP A 58 -18.74 -5.16 12.09
C ASP A 58 -20.04 -5.79 11.59
N LEU A 59 -20.01 -7.10 11.31
CA LEU A 59 -21.16 -7.87 10.84
C LEU A 59 -22.26 -7.96 11.87
N ARG A 60 -21.95 -7.91 13.18
CA ARG A 60 -22.97 -7.89 14.23
C ARG A 60 -23.77 -6.59 14.18
N ALA A 61 -23.08 -5.46 14.06
CA ALA A 61 -23.73 -4.17 13.87
C ALA A 61 -24.51 -4.10 12.54
N ALA A 62 -24.02 -4.73 11.47
CA ALA A 62 -24.74 -4.84 10.20
C ALA A 62 -26.02 -5.69 10.32
N ALA A 63 -25.99 -6.76 11.12
CA ALA A 63 -27.15 -7.58 11.41
C ALA A 63 -28.21 -6.78 12.19
N THR A 64 -27.82 -6.03 13.22
CA THR A 64 -28.73 -5.15 13.96
C THR A 64 -29.40 -4.10 13.05
N ARG A 65 -28.70 -3.58 12.04
CA ARG A 65 -29.25 -2.64 11.05
C ARG A 65 -30.09 -3.32 9.95
N GLY A 66 -30.18 -4.65 9.93
CA GLY A 66 -30.91 -5.41 8.92
C GLY A 66 -30.24 -5.47 7.54
N THR A 67 -28.99 -5.04 7.40
CA THR A 67 -28.22 -5.15 6.15
C THR A 67 -27.47 -6.47 6.01
N PHE A 68 -27.36 -7.22 7.08
CA PHE A 68 -26.81 -8.57 7.12
C PHE A 68 -27.77 -9.47 7.92
N ARG A 69 -27.85 -10.76 7.60
CA ARG A 69 -28.72 -11.68 8.32
C ARG A 69 -28.05 -12.14 9.62
N GLU A 70 -28.81 -12.11 10.70
CA GLU A 70 -28.32 -12.51 12.01
C GLU A 70 -27.99 -14.02 12.07
N ASP A 71 -28.83 -14.86 11.43
CA ASP A 71 -28.61 -16.29 11.36
C ASP A 71 -27.33 -16.68 10.61
N LEU A 72 -27.03 -15.97 9.53
CA LEU A 72 -25.78 -16.13 8.78
C LEU A 72 -24.56 -15.67 9.60
N TYR A 73 -24.68 -14.55 10.33
CA TYR A 73 -23.63 -14.07 11.25
C TYR A 73 -23.25 -15.16 12.26
N TYR A 74 -24.21 -15.73 12.97
CA TYR A 74 -23.91 -16.79 13.93
C TYR A 74 -23.37 -18.09 13.29
N ARG A 75 -23.70 -18.37 12.03
CA ARG A 75 -23.19 -19.52 11.33
C ARG A 75 -21.74 -19.35 10.87
N LEU A 76 -21.35 -18.14 10.48
CA LEU A 76 -19.98 -17.79 10.07
C LEU A 76 -19.07 -17.49 11.27
N GLY A 77 -19.57 -16.80 12.27
CA GLY A 77 -18.84 -16.26 13.39
C GLY A 77 -18.48 -17.23 14.49
N VAL A 78 -18.14 -18.48 14.17
CA VAL A 78 -17.68 -19.48 15.14
C VAL A 78 -16.33 -19.10 15.76
N VAL A 79 -15.42 -18.58 14.93
CA VAL A 79 -14.14 -17.99 15.35
C VAL A 79 -13.99 -16.66 14.63
N VAL A 80 -13.82 -15.59 15.40
CA VAL A 80 -13.61 -14.24 14.89
C VAL A 80 -12.16 -13.84 15.14
N ILE A 81 -11.50 -13.35 14.10
CA ILE A 81 -10.13 -12.83 14.16
C ILE A 81 -10.17 -11.38 13.76
N ASP A 82 -9.92 -10.49 14.72
CA ASP A 82 -9.82 -9.07 14.47
C ASP A 82 -8.39 -8.73 13.99
N ILE A 83 -8.29 -8.10 12.84
CA ILE A 83 -7.00 -7.65 12.28
C ILE A 83 -6.86 -6.16 12.60
N PRO A 84 -5.97 -5.77 13.54
CA PRO A 84 -5.80 -4.37 13.89
C PRO A 84 -5.26 -3.56 12.71
N PRO A 85 -5.66 -2.29 12.57
CA PRO A 85 -5.11 -1.40 11.54
C PRO A 85 -3.62 -1.15 11.80
N LEU A 86 -2.91 -0.74 10.76
CA LEU A 86 -1.45 -0.57 10.80
C LEU A 86 -0.99 0.44 11.86
N ARG A 87 -1.77 1.50 12.11
CA ARG A 87 -1.51 2.51 13.17
C ARG A 87 -1.50 1.92 14.60
N GLU A 88 -2.12 0.77 14.83
CA GLU A 88 -2.15 0.06 16.11
C GLU A 88 -1.02 -0.97 16.25
N ARG A 89 -0.31 -1.27 15.14
CA ARG A 89 0.86 -2.16 15.11
C ARG A 89 2.06 -1.50 14.43
N ARG A 90 2.38 -0.29 14.88
CA ARG A 90 3.43 0.56 14.31
C ARG A 90 4.80 -0.09 14.26
N GLN A 91 5.07 -1.01 15.20
CA GLN A 91 6.30 -1.80 15.26
C GLN A 91 6.52 -2.71 14.02
N ASP A 92 5.45 -3.08 13.31
CA ASP A 92 5.54 -3.91 12.11
C ASP A 92 5.92 -3.09 10.86
N ILE A 93 5.73 -1.76 10.90
CA ILE A 93 5.91 -0.88 9.74
C ILE A 93 7.32 -0.97 9.15
N PRO A 94 8.42 -0.88 9.93
CA PRO A 94 9.77 -0.94 9.37
C PRO A 94 10.03 -2.24 8.62
N LEU A 95 9.65 -3.37 9.19
CA LEU A 95 9.85 -4.69 8.61
C LEU A 95 9.02 -4.87 7.33
N LEU A 96 7.74 -4.49 7.37
CA LEU A 96 6.85 -4.56 6.22
C LEU A 96 7.33 -3.64 5.09
N PHE A 97 7.74 -2.41 5.42
CA PHE A 97 8.25 -1.47 4.44
C PHE A 97 9.50 -2.01 3.74
N GLN A 98 10.47 -2.48 4.51
CA GLN A 98 11.70 -3.07 3.97
C GLN A 98 11.38 -4.28 3.06
N HIS A 99 10.47 -5.15 3.48
CA HIS A 99 10.03 -6.27 2.66
C HIS A 99 9.45 -5.80 1.32
N PHE A 100 8.54 -4.80 1.35
CA PHE A 100 7.94 -4.27 0.11
C PHE A 100 8.95 -3.55 -0.78
N VAL A 101 9.95 -2.87 -0.21
CA VAL A 101 11.06 -2.28 -0.96
C VAL A 101 11.84 -3.35 -1.72
N LEU A 102 12.19 -4.45 -1.06
CA LEU A 102 12.91 -5.56 -1.71
C LEU A 102 12.08 -6.22 -2.82
N VAL A 103 10.79 -6.46 -2.56
CA VAL A 103 9.87 -7.01 -3.58
C VAL A 103 9.73 -6.07 -4.77
N ALA A 104 9.60 -4.78 -4.54
CA ALA A 104 9.51 -3.77 -5.59
C ALA A 104 10.83 -3.67 -6.38
N ALA A 105 11.98 -3.61 -5.71
CA ALA A 105 13.28 -3.57 -6.35
C ALA A 105 13.51 -4.78 -7.29
N ALA A 106 13.17 -5.98 -6.83
CA ALA A 106 13.24 -7.19 -7.65
C ALA A 106 12.28 -7.11 -8.86
N ARG A 107 11.04 -6.64 -8.66
CA ARG A 107 10.03 -6.49 -9.73
C ARG A 107 10.47 -5.53 -10.82
N TYR A 108 11.06 -4.40 -10.43
CA TYR A 108 11.51 -3.36 -11.35
C TYR A 108 12.96 -3.54 -11.81
N ARG A 109 13.61 -4.66 -11.44
CA ARG A 109 15.02 -4.99 -11.78
C ARG A 109 15.98 -3.87 -11.42
N ARG A 110 15.76 -3.23 -10.27
CA ARG A 110 16.59 -2.12 -9.82
C ARG A 110 17.78 -2.64 -9.04
N GLU A 111 18.98 -2.43 -9.61
CA GLU A 111 20.26 -2.77 -8.99
C GLU A 111 21.17 -1.52 -9.03
N PRO A 112 21.80 -1.12 -7.91
CA PRO A 112 21.65 -1.70 -6.57
C PRO A 112 20.27 -1.42 -5.95
N PRO A 113 19.86 -2.18 -4.90
CA PRO A 113 18.65 -1.87 -4.17
C PRO A 113 18.76 -0.47 -3.54
N PRO A 114 17.63 0.25 -3.36
CA PRO A 114 17.65 1.57 -2.77
C PRO A 114 18.30 1.55 -1.37
N PRO A 115 18.98 2.64 -0.96
CA PRO A 115 19.68 2.71 0.32
C PRO A 115 18.70 2.46 1.48
N LEU A 116 19.25 1.94 2.58
CA LEU A 116 18.48 1.75 3.81
C LEU A 116 18.02 3.13 4.33
N MET A 117 16.79 3.17 4.83
CA MET A 117 16.25 4.38 5.44
C MET A 117 17.04 4.77 6.70
N THR A 118 17.18 6.05 6.91
CA THR A 118 17.74 6.60 8.15
C THR A 118 16.79 6.36 9.33
N PRO A 119 17.28 6.34 10.57
CA PRO A 119 16.42 6.21 11.76
C PRO A 119 15.32 7.27 11.84
N ASP A 120 15.60 8.50 11.40
CA ASP A 120 14.61 9.58 11.36
C ASP A 120 13.50 9.30 10.34
N GLN A 121 13.85 8.83 9.16
CA GLN A 121 12.88 8.42 8.14
C GLN A 121 12.00 7.26 8.62
N LEU A 122 12.57 6.27 9.29
CA LEU A 122 11.83 5.16 9.89
C LEU A 122 10.85 5.64 10.98
N ASN A 123 11.29 6.57 11.85
CA ASN A 123 10.44 7.16 12.87
C ASN A 123 9.23 7.89 12.26
N ARG A 124 9.44 8.66 11.19
CA ARG A 124 8.35 9.34 10.46
C ARG A 124 7.36 8.34 9.86
N LEU A 125 7.83 7.25 9.27
CA LEU A 125 6.96 6.17 8.76
C LEU A 125 6.12 5.55 9.88
N MET A 126 6.72 5.28 11.06
CA MET A 126 6.00 4.71 12.20
C MET A 126 4.96 5.66 12.79
N MET A 127 5.19 6.98 12.72
CA MET A 127 4.26 7.99 13.25
C MET A 127 3.09 8.31 12.32
N ALA A 128 3.17 7.91 11.07
CA ALA A 128 2.10 8.13 10.09
C ALA A 128 0.85 7.27 10.39
N GLU A 129 -0.32 7.79 10.01
CA GLU A 129 -1.61 7.16 10.34
C GLU A 129 -2.00 5.99 9.43
N TRP A 130 -1.49 5.95 8.21
CA TRP A 130 -1.71 4.88 7.24
C TRP A 130 -3.20 4.51 7.06
N PRO A 131 -4.07 5.43 6.62
CA PRO A 131 -5.50 5.14 6.44
C PRO A 131 -5.75 3.99 5.44
N GLY A 132 -4.91 3.84 4.43
CA GLY A 132 -4.91 2.71 3.49
C GLY A 132 -4.17 1.47 3.98
N ASN A 133 -3.71 1.47 5.25
CA ASN A 133 -3.05 0.35 5.91
C ASN A 133 -1.87 -0.21 5.10
N VAL A 134 -1.73 -1.54 5.07
CA VAL A 134 -0.64 -2.25 4.39
C VAL A 134 -0.62 -1.98 2.87
N ARG A 135 -1.80 -1.72 2.26
CA ARG A 135 -1.88 -1.37 0.84
C ARG A 135 -1.21 -0.03 0.54
N GLU A 136 -1.45 0.96 1.38
CA GLU A 136 -0.81 2.27 1.28
C GLU A 136 0.70 2.20 1.54
N LEU A 137 1.12 1.47 2.57
CA LEU A 137 2.52 1.23 2.88
C LEU A 137 3.26 0.56 1.72
N ARG A 138 2.65 -0.43 1.08
CA ARG A 138 3.21 -1.10 -0.10
C ARG A 138 3.36 -0.12 -1.27
N ASN A 139 2.34 0.70 -1.54
CA ASN A 139 2.42 1.71 -2.60
C ASN A 139 3.49 2.76 -2.30
N ALA A 140 3.68 3.12 -1.02
CA ALA A 140 4.76 4.01 -0.60
C ALA A 140 6.14 3.39 -0.86
N ALA A 141 6.32 2.10 -0.56
CA ALA A 141 7.55 1.36 -0.85
C ALA A 141 7.82 1.23 -2.37
N GLU A 142 6.80 0.99 -3.18
CA GLU A 142 6.94 0.98 -4.64
C GLU A 142 7.38 2.36 -5.16
N ARG A 143 6.80 3.46 -4.66
CA ARG A 143 7.22 4.82 -5.00
C ARG A 143 8.66 5.10 -4.56
N TYR A 144 9.05 4.66 -3.36
CA TYR A 144 10.41 4.80 -2.87
C TYR A 144 11.44 4.16 -3.82
N VAL A 145 11.15 2.98 -4.34
CA VAL A 145 12.03 2.28 -5.29
C VAL A 145 12.09 2.99 -6.65
N LEU A 146 10.97 3.53 -7.12
CA LEU A 146 10.89 4.13 -8.46
C LEU A 146 11.46 5.55 -8.53
N VAL A 147 11.29 6.33 -7.47
CA VAL A 147 11.53 7.78 -7.47
C VAL A 147 12.61 8.20 -6.47
N GLY A 148 12.87 7.39 -5.43
CA GLY A 148 13.65 7.76 -4.25
C GLY A 148 15.09 8.24 -4.52
N GLU A 149 15.77 7.72 -5.54
CA GLU A 149 17.14 8.15 -5.87
C GLU A 149 17.19 9.36 -6.79
N THR A 150 16.16 9.56 -7.62
CA THR A 150 16.22 10.55 -8.71
C THR A 150 15.80 11.95 -8.26
N CYS A 151 15.01 12.05 -7.17
CA CYS A 151 14.38 13.31 -6.77
C CYS A 151 14.66 13.72 -5.32
N GLY A 152 15.53 13.03 -4.56
CA GLY A 152 15.65 13.29 -3.11
C GLY A 152 14.30 13.17 -2.40
N TYR A 153 13.51 12.18 -2.79
CA TYR A 153 12.13 11.98 -2.36
C TYR A 153 12.09 11.75 -0.85
N ASP A 154 11.73 12.79 -0.11
CA ASP A 154 11.63 12.73 1.34
C ASP A 154 10.39 11.90 1.75
N VAL A 155 10.49 11.23 2.89
CA VAL A 155 9.40 10.46 3.50
C VAL A 155 8.12 11.29 3.62
N GLU A 156 8.22 12.60 3.86
CA GLU A 156 7.06 13.51 3.88
C GLU A 156 6.31 13.55 2.55
N GLN A 157 7.01 13.52 1.44
CA GLN A 157 6.38 13.47 0.11
C GLN A 157 5.76 12.11 -0.17
N MET A 158 6.33 11.04 0.39
CA MET A 158 5.74 9.69 0.31
C MET A 158 4.44 9.60 1.12
N LEU A 159 4.40 10.19 2.30
CA LEU A 159 3.25 10.19 3.21
C LEU A 159 2.13 11.13 2.74
N SER A 160 2.48 12.25 2.12
CA SER A 160 1.50 13.23 1.63
C SER A 160 0.86 12.87 0.28
N ALA A 161 1.39 11.85 -0.42
CA ALA A 161 0.84 11.37 -1.69
C ALA A 161 -0.30 10.36 -1.43
N GLY A 162 -1.47 10.84 -0.99
CA GLY A 162 -2.69 10.04 -0.93
C GLY A 162 -3.14 9.53 -2.31
N PRO A 163 -4.04 8.52 -2.36
CA PRO A 163 -4.53 7.94 -3.62
C PRO A 163 -5.25 8.93 -4.53
N ASP A 164 -5.69 10.06 -4.02
CA ASP A 164 -6.47 11.09 -4.72
C ASP A 164 -5.63 12.28 -5.24
N ARG A 165 -4.29 12.25 -5.11
CA ARG A 165 -3.50 13.32 -5.71
C ARG A 165 -3.31 13.06 -7.19
N PRO A 166 -3.63 14.03 -8.06
CA PRO A 166 -3.31 13.92 -9.50
C PRO A 166 -1.81 13.64 -9.63
N ALA A 167 -1.47 12.76 -10.57
CA ALA A 167 -0.07 12.47 -10.90
C ALA A 167 0.65 13.81 -11.13
N MET A 168 1.84 13.95 -10.55
CA MET A 168 2.67 15.15 -10.76
C MET A 168 2.73 15.48 -12.25
N THR A 169 2.46 16.71 -12.58
CA THR A 169 2.59 17.18 -13.98
C THR A 169 4.04 17.05 -14.46
N LEU A 170 4.25 16.95 -15.75
CA LEU A 170 5.60 16.88 -16.31
C LEU A 170 6.52 18.02 -15.84
N PRO A 171 6.07 19.29 -15.73
CA PRO A 171 6.88 20.37 -15.14
C PRO A 171 7.29 20.09 -13.69
N GLU A 172 6.38 19.61 -12.83
CA GLU A 172 6.68 19.29 -11.44
C GLU A 172 7.67 18.13 -11.31
N GLN A 173 7.56 17.12 -12.16
CA GLN A 173 8.51 16.01 -12.23
C GLN A 173 9.91 16.50 -12.64
N LEU A 174 9.99 17.39 -13.64
CA LEU A 174 11.25 17.98 -14.09
C LEU A 174 11.88 18.85 -13.01
N GLU A 175 11.09 19.65 -12.29
CA GLU A 175 11.59 20.49 -11.18
C GLU A 175 12.15 19.63 -10.04
N CYS A 176 11.47 18.56 -9.70
CA CYS A 176 11.93 17.60 -8.69
C CYS A 176 13.25 16.94 -9.09
N LEU A 177 13.35 16.50 -10.34
CA LEU A 177 14.56 15.87 -10.91
C LEU A 177 15.74 16.86 -10.93
N GLU A 178 15.51 18.09 -11.39
CA GLU A 178 16.54 19.15 -11.41
C GLU A 178 17.05 19.46 -10.00
N ARG A 179 16.15 19.63 -9.03
CA ARG A 179 16.51 19.85 -7.63
C ARG A 179 17.38 18.72 -7.10
N GLY A 180 16.95 17.47 -7.28
CA GLY A 180 17.68 16.29 -6.81
C GLY A 180 19.10 16.19 -7.39
N LEU A 181 19.25 16.43 -8.70
CA LEU A 181 20.56 16.42 -9.36
C LEU A 181 21.50 17.52 -8.84
N ILE A 182 20.97 18.74 -8.61
CA ILE A 182 21.77 19.84 -8.07
C ILE A 182 22.20 19.53 -6.63
N GLU A 183 21.28 19.05 -5.79
CA GLU A 183 21.54 18.68 -4.41
C GLU A 183 22.57 17.55 -4.30
N GLN A 184 22.44 16.52 -5.11
CA GLN A 184 23.40 15.41 -5.16
C GLN A 184 24.78 15.87 -5.55
N GLN A 185 24.92 16.73 -6.55
CA GLN A 185 26.21 17.25 -6.98
C GLN A 185 26.82 18.22 -5.96
N LEU A 186 26.02 18.99 -5.25
CA LEU A 186 26.50 19.81 -4.14
C LEU A 186 27.06 18.96 -3.00
N LYS A 187 26.40 17.84 -2.65
CA LYS A 187 26.89 16.87 -1.65
C LYS A 187 28.22 16.23 -2.08
N ILE A 188 28.29 15.72 -3.31
CA ILE A 188 29.52 15.08 -3.84
C ILE A 188 30.70 16.04 -3.85
N ASN A 189 30.46 17.29 -4.19
CA ASN A 189 31.50 18.33 -4.33
C ASN A 189 31.67 19.17 -3.05
N ASN A 190 31.15 18.75 -1.88
CA ASN A 190 31.27 19.45 -0.61
C ASN A 190 30.91 20.95 -0.72
N GLY A 191 29.84 21.29 -1.44
CA GLY A 191 29.38 22.67 -1.64
C GLY A 191 30.22 23.50 -2.61
N SER A 192 31.16 22.91 -3.35
CA SER A 192 31.97 23.59 -4.36
C SER A 192 31.13 23.92 -5.60
N ILE A 193 30.78 25.21 -5.74
CA ILE A 193 30.01 25.71 -6.89
C ILE A 193 30.73 25.46 -8.23
N LYS A 194 32.07 25.60 -8.24
CA LYS A 194 32.87 25.42 -9.46
C LYS A 194 32.78 23.99 -9.99
N ASP A 195 32.93 23.01 -9.10
CA ASP A 195 32.95 21.61 -9.48
C ASP A 195 31.52 21.10 -9.78
N THR A 196 30.52 21.62 -9.04
CA THR A 196 29.10 21.37 -9.33
C THR A 196 28.69 21.89 -10.71
N MET A 197 29.14 23.09 -11.08
CA MET A 197 28.93 23.63 -12.44
C MET A 197 29.53 22.75 -13.52
N ALA A 198 30.76 22.28 -13.32
CA ALA A 198 31.44 21.42 -14.27
C ALA A 198 30.74 20.07 -14.41
N ALA A 199 30.31 19.48 -13.30
CA ALA A 199 29.62 18.18 -13.29
C ALA A 199 28.21 18.25 -13.94
N LEU A 200 27.49 19.35 -13.74
CA LEU A 200 26.14 19.53 -14.31
C LEU A 200 26.13 20.19 -15.70
N GLY A 201 27.26 20.67 -16.18
CA GLY A 201 27.36 21.42 -17.44
C GLY A 201 26.56 22.73 -17.44
N LEU A 202 26.33 23.35 -16.26
CA LEU A 202 25.50 24.53 -16.11
C LEU A 202 26.35 25.81 -15.99
N PRO A 203 25.94 26.91 -16.65
CA PRO A 203 26.53 28.24 -16.40
C PRO A 203 26.29 28.70 -14.97
N ARG A 204 27.23 29.47 -14.42
CA ARG A 204 27.19 29.94 -13.02
C ARG A 204 25.87 30.63 -12.66
N LYS A 205 25.37 31.52 -13.51
CA LYS A 205 24.11 32.24 -13.29
C LYS A 205 22.93 31.28 -13.21
N THR A 206 22.85 30.33 -14.15
CA THR A 206 21.77 29.33 -14.19
C THR A 206 21.77 28.44 -12.94
N LEU A 207 22.95 28.01 -12.46
CA LEU A 207 23.03 27.22 -11.23
C LEU A 207 22.57 28.01 -10.02
N TYR A 208 22.99 29.28 -9.87
CA TYR A 208 22.53 30.14 -8.76
C TYR A 208 21.04 30.43 -8.81
N ASP A 209 20.46 30.70 -9.99
CA ASP A 209 19.04 30.95 -10.16
C ASP A 209 18.22 29.68 -9.78
N LYS A 210 18.69 28.48 -10.17
CA LYS A 210 18.07 27.22 -9.79
C LYS A 210 18.23 26.91 -8.30
N MET A 211 19.40 27.11 -7.72
CA MET A 211 19.62 26.95 -6.29
C MET A 211 18.69 27.88 -5.48
N LYS A 212 18.56 29.13 -5.89
CA LYS A 212 17.63 30.09 -5.26
C LYS A 212 16.18 29.65 -5.40
N LYS A 213 15.79 29.17 -6.60
CA LYS A 213 14.44 28.65 -6.87
C LYS A 213 14.08 27.48 -5.95
N TYR A 214 15.03 26.59 -5.70
CA TYR A 214 14.83 25.37 -4.92
C TYR A 214 15.19 25.49 -3.44
N GLY A 215 15.62 26.67 -2.98
CA GLY A 215 16.00 26.91 -1.59
C GLY A 215 17.25 26.15 -1.14
N LEU A 216 18.20 25.88 -2.05
CA LEU A 216 19.44 25.18 -1.75
C LEU A 216 20.55 26.18 -1.42
N ASP A 217 21.20 26.01 -0.27
CA ASP A 217 22.39 26.79 0.10
C ASP A 217 23.63 25.89 0.13
N ARG A 218 24.71 26.37 -0.47
CA ARG A 218 26.01 25.68 -0.49
C ARG A 218 26.60 25.42 0.91
N VAL A 219 26.17 26.21 1.90
CA VAL A 219 26.67 26.09 3.28
C VAL A 219 26.19 24.81 3.93
N ASP A 220 25.02 24.31 3.52
CA ASP A 220 24.40 23.09 4.05
C ASP A 220 25.12 21.81 3.58
N TYR A 221 26.06 21.94 2.63
CA TYR A 221 26.75 20.81 1.99
C TYR A 221 28.28 20.86 2.17
N LYS A 222 28.78 21.63 3.14
CA LYS A 222 30.20 21.73 3.47
C LYS A 222 30.65 20.64 4.43
#